data_75442a9c605359374248380a39e3611d
#
_entry.id   75442a9c605359374248380a39e3611d
#
_cell.length_a   1.000
_cell.length_b   1.000
_cell.length_c   1.000
_cell.angle_alpha   90.00
_cell.angle_beta   90.00
_cell.angle_gamma   90.00
#
_symmetry.space_group_name_H-M   'P 1'
#
loop_
_entity.id
_entity.type
_entity.pdbx_description
1 polymer ?
#
loop_
_entity_poly.entity_id
_entity_poly.type
_entity_poly.pdbx_seq_one_letter_code
_entity_poly.pdbx_strand_id
1 'polypeptide(L)'
;KDTEIDGRRLFEEPWVREKLADLTVRTEVLRLFNFRAAKMITQGIEPFAEAAMTKVYGSELFQTVAGSCMDIMGLIGGLQPPSDISPTKGLFQRDFAALRLLTFGGGANEVLKDMIALSGLGMPPSRLA
;
A
#
# COMPACT_ATOMS: atom_id res chain seq x y z
N LYS A 1 13.96 -11.71 -9.00
CA LYS A 1 15.13 -12.44 -8.41
C LYS A 1 16.40 -12.21 -9.22
N ASP A 2 16.26 -11.94 -10.51
CA ASP A 2 17.39 -11.86 -11.44
C ASP A 2 17.81 -10.42 -11.81
N THR A 3 17.27 -9.43 -11.09
CA THR A 3 17.62 -8.02 -11.29
C THR A 3 18.97 -7.74 -10.67
N GLU A 4 19.93 -7.29 -11.49
CA GLU A 4 21.27 -6.89 -11.09
C GLU A 4 21.43 -5.38 -11.23
N ILE A 5 22.09 -4.77 -10.25
CA ILE A 5 22.53 -3.37 -10.29
C ILE A 5 24.01 -3.38 -9.90
N ASP A 6 24.85 -2.76 -10.72
CA ASP A 6 26.30 -2.70 -10.52
C ASP A 6 26.94 -4.10 -10.33
N GLY A 7 26.43 -5.11 -11.07
CA GLY A 7 26.95 -6.48 -11.04
C GLY A 7 26.56 -7.27 -9.76
N ARG A 8 25.63 -6.76 -8.94
CA ARG A 8 25.12 -7.46 -7.76
C ARG A 8 23.65 -7.79 -7.93
N ARG A 9 23.28 -9.00 -7.57
CA ARG A 9 21.86 -9.39 -7.53
C ARG A 9 21.19 -8.73 -6.33
N LEU A 10 20.20 -7.90 -6.57
CA LEU A 10 19.48 -7.17 -5.52
C LEU A 10 18.88 -8.09 -4.46
N PHE A 11 18.43 -9.26 -4.86
CA PHE A 11 17.83 -10.23 -3.93
C PHE A 11 18.86 -10.87 -2.97
N GLU A 12 20.16 -10.80 -3.23
CA GLU A 12 21.21 -11.31 -2.33
C GLU A 12 21.50 -10.33 -1.19
N GLU A 13 21.14 -9.06 -1.33
CA GLU A 13 21.31 -8.04 -0.30
C GLU A 13 20.33 -8.28 0.88
N PRO A 14 20.83 -8.40 2.13
CA PRO A 14 19.98 -8.70 3.29
C PRO A 14 18.87 -7.69 3.51
N TRP A 15 19.15 -6.39 3.35
CA TRP A 15 18.18 -5.31 3.52
C TRP A 15 17.06 -5.35 2.47
N VAL A 16 17.36 -5.79 1.24
CA VAL A 16 16.34 -6.00 0.18
C VAL A 16 15.40 -7.12 0.57
N ARG A 17 15.96 -8.25 1.06
CA ARG A 17 15.14 -9.38 1.52
C ARG A 17 14.24 -9.00 2.69
N GLU A 18 14.76 -8.21 3.64
CA GLU A 18 13.99 -7.71 4.77
C GLU A 18 12.82 -6.83 4.29
N LYS A 19 13.08 -5.85 3.40
CA LYS A 19 12.01 -5.03 2.81
C LYS A 19 10.96 -5.87 2.10
N LEU A 20 11.37 -6.83 1.28
CA LEU A 20 10.44 -7.69 0.54
C LEU A 20 9.63 -8.59 1.49
N ALA A 21 10.22 -9.08 2.57
CA ALA A 21 9.52 -9.84 3.59
C ALA A 21 8.46 -8.98 4.31
N ASP A 22 8.79 -7.76 4.71
CA ASP A 22 7.85 -6.81 5.32
C ASP A 22 6.67 -6.51 4.37
N LEU A 23 6.95 -6.22 3.10
CA LEU A 23 5.91 -5.99 2.09
C LEU A 23 5.01 -7.22 1.88
N THR A 24 5.58 -8.42 1.93
CA THR A 24 4.82 -9.67 1.84
C THR A 24 3.86 -9.81 3.00
N VAL A 25 4.33 -9.58 4.23
CA VAL A 25 3.48 -9.63 5.44
C VAL A 25 2.35 -8.60 5.35
N ARG A 26 2.66 -7.37 4.98
CA ARG A 26 1.65 -6.30 4.83
C ARG A 26 0.61 -6.62 3.76
N THR A 27 1.01 -7.23 2.67
CA THR A 27 0.10 -7.67 1.61
C THR A 27 -0.83 -8.77 2.10
N GLU A 28 -0.32 -9.72 2.90
CA GLU A 28 -1.17 -10.74 3.54
C GLU A 28 -2.17 -10.14 4.52
N VAL A 29 -1.79 -9.12 5.29
CA VAL A 29 -2.73 -8.38 6.16
C VAL A 29 -3.86 -7.77 5.33
N LEU A 30 -3.54 -7.10 4.21
CA LEU A 30 -4.56 -6.54 3.31
C LEU A 30 -5.48 -7.64 2.76
N ARG A 31 -4.92 -8.79 2.38
CA ARG A 31 -5.68 -9.94 1.91
C ARG A 31 -6.68 -10.42 2.97
N LEU A 32 -6.24 -10.52 4.23
CA LEU A 32 -7.11 -10.92 5.34
C LEU A 32 -8.23 -9.91 5.61
N PHE A 33 -7.97 -8.61 5.49
CA PHE A 33 -9.03 -7.59 5.59
C PHE A 33 -10.10 -7.78 4.51
N ASN A 34 -9.69 -8.05 3.27
CA ASN A 34 -10.63 -8.33 2.18
C ASN A 34 -11.47 -9.58 2.46
N PHE A 35 -10.85 -10.67 2.94
CA PHE A 35 -11.59 -11.88 3.30
C PHE A 35 -12.57 -11.66 4.45
N ARG A 36 -12.20 -10.88 5.47
CA ARG A 36 -13.09 -10.52 6.56
C ARG A 36 -14.30 -9.74 6.05
N ALA A 37 -14.10 -8.72 5.23
CA ALA A 37 -15.19 -7.95 4.63
C ALA A 37 -16.10 -8.83 3.76
N ALA A 38 -15.53 -9.68 2.91
CA ALA A 38 -16.27 -10.61 2.07
C ALA A 38 -17.12 -11.60 2.91
N LYS A 39 -16.56 -12.14 3.99
CA LYS A 39 -17.29 -13.01 4.91
C LYS A 39 -18.49 -12.31 5.55
N MET A 40 -18.33 -11.05 5.98
CA MET A 40 -19.44 -10.27 6.56
C MET A 40 -20.57 -10.09 5.53
N ILE A 41 -20.24 -9.77 4.29
CA ILE A 41 -21.21 -9.62 3.19
C ILE A 41 -21.98 -10.93 2.99
N THR A 42 -21.30 -12.09 2.98
CA THR A 42 -21.97 -13.38 2.83
C THR A 42 -22.90 -13.73 4.00
N GLN A 43 -22.70 -13.10 5.15
CA GLN A 43 -23.55 -13.23 6.34
C GLN A 43 -24.68 -12.20 6.40
N GLY A 44 -24.82 -11.34 5.38
CA GLY A 44 -25.79 -10.25 5.35
C GLY A 44 -25.43 -9.07 6.24
N ILE A 45 -24.17 -8.97 6.68
CA ILE A 45 -23.65 -7.88 7.51
C ILE A 45 -22.94 -6.88 6.64
N GLU A 46 -23.30 -5.61 6.74
CA GLU A 46 -22.63 -4.54 6.01
C GLU A 46 -21.29 -4.17 6.68
N PRO A 47 -20.15 -4.37 5.98
CA PRO A 47 -18.81 -4.20 6.57
C PRO A 47 -18.29 -2.75 6.46
N PHE A 48 -19.03 -1.75 6.96
CA PHE A 48 -18.65 -0.34 6.83
C PHE A 48 -17.26 -0.02 7.38
N ALA A 49 -16.98 -0.43 8.61
CA ALA A 49 -15.69 -0.20 9.25
C ALA A 49 -14.58 -1.01 8.57
N GLU A 50 -14.84 -2.28 8.25
CA GLU A 50 -13.90 -3.16 7.56
C GLU A 50 -13.56 -2.69 6.15
N ALA A 51 -14.54 -2.16 5.42
CA ALA A 51 -14.32 -1.57 4.11
C ALA A 51 -13.44 -0.31 4.21
N ALA A 52 -13.73 0.55 5.20
CA ALA A 52 -12.91 1.73 5.48
C ALA A 52 -11.47 1.35 5.88
N MET A 53 -11.29 0.35 6.76
CA MET A 53 -9.97 -0.18 7.16
C MET A 53 -9.21 -0.70 5.96
N THR A 54 -9.87 -1.50 5.11
CA THR A 54 -9.26 -2.07 3.89
C THR A 54 -8.78 -0.98 2.94
N LYS A 55 -9.60 0.07 2.75
CA LYS A 55 -9.25 1.19 1.89
C LYS A 55 -8.08 2.02 2.44
N VAL A 56 -8.12 2.39 3.72
CA VAL A 56 -7.05 3.15 4.37
C VAL A 56 -5.75 2.38 4.31
N TYR A 57 -5.76 1.14 4.79
CA TYR A 57 -4.57 0.30 4.82
C TYR A 57 -4.03 0.03 3.41
N GLY A 58 -4.90 -0.28 2.45
CA GLY A 58 -4.52 -0.55 1.06
C GLY A 58 -3.87 0.67 0.38
N SER A 59 -4.46 1.87 0.54
CA SER A 59 -3.91 3.09 -0.06
C SER A 59 -2.53 3.46 0.50
N GLU A 60 -2.31 3.27 1.79
CA GLU A 60 -1.01 3.49 2.45
C GLU A 60 0.01 2.41 2.07
N LEU A 61 -0.43 1.13 1.96
CA LEU A 61 0.41 0.03 1.53
C LEU A 61 0.90 0.21 0.09
N PHE A 62 0.04 0.60 -0.84
CA PHE A 62 0.45 0.82 -2.23
C PHE A 62 1.55 1.87 -2.35
N GLN A 63 1.48 2.96 -1.59
CA GLN A 63 2.55 3.96 -1.54
C GLN A 63 3.84 3.39 -0.96
N THR A 64 3.72 2.60 0.12
CA THR A 64 4.85 1.92 0.74
C THR A 64 5.53 0.96 -0.23
N VAL A 65 4.75 0.18 -0.98
CA VAL A 65 5.28 -0.75 -2.01
C VAL A 65 6.04 0.03 -3.09
N ALA A 66 5.42 1.06 -3.68
CA ALA A 66 6.06 1.84 -4.73
C ALA A 66 7.36 2.51 -4.23
N GLY A 67 7.34 3.13 -3.05
CA GLY A 67 8.52 3.73 -2.44
C GLY A 67 9.62 2.71 -2.15
N SER A 68 9.27 1.57 -1.56
CA SER A 68 10.24 0.50 -1.28
C SER A 68 10.87 -0.07 -2.55
N CYS A 69 10.09 -0.21 -3.62
CA CYS A 69 10.63 -0.64 -4.92
C CYS A 69 11.59 0.39 -5.51
N MET A 70 11.28 1.68 -5.38
CA MET A 70 12.21 2.75 -5.80
C MET A 70 13.50 2.72 -4.98
N ASP A 71 13.41 2.57 -3.66
CA ASP A 71 14.59 2.45 -2.78
C ASP A 71 15.47 1.26 -3.17
N ILE A 72 14.87 0.09 -3.42
CA ILE A 72 15.58 -1.13 -3.84
C ILE A 72 16.32 -0.90 -5.15
N MET A 73 15.71 -0.17 -6.09
CA MET A 73 16.31 0.13 -7.40
C MET A 73 17.31 1.31 -7.36
N GLY A 74 17.39 2.05 -6.26
CA GLY A 74 18.28 3.19 -6.13
C GLY A 74 18.02 4.27 -7.20
N LEU A 75 19.06 4.86 -7.75
CA LEU A 75 18.95 5.99 -8.69
C LEU A 75 18.09 5.66 -9.92
N ILE A 76 18.17 4.43 -10.43
CA ILE A 76 17.38 4.03 -11.61
C ILE A 76 15.89 3.85 -11.30
N GLY A 77 15.53 3.68 -10.02
CA GLY A 77 14.13 3.63 -9.56
C GLY A 77 13.39 4.95 -9.71
N GLY A 78 14.11 6.08 -9.67
CA GLY A 78 13.57 7.42 -9.85
C GLY A 78 13.36 7.87 -11.31
N LEU A 79 13.74 7.04 -12.28
CA LEU A 79 13.60 7.38 -13.70
C LEU A 79 12.14 7.35 -14.14
N GLN A 80 11.72 8.41 -14.84
CA GLN A 80 10.36 8.52 -15.38
C GLN A 80 10.13 7.62 -16.61
N PRO A 81 8.89 7.19 -16.86
CA PRO A 81 8.54 6.49 -18.09
C PRO A 81 8.56 7.44 -19.33
N PRO A 82 8.88 6.92 -20.51
CA PRO A 82 9.49 5.62 -20.74
C PRO A 82 11.00 5.67 -20.49
N SER A 83 11.54 4.70 -19.76
CA SER A 83 12.98 4.60 -19.51
C SER A 83 13.49 3.21 -19.85
N ASP A 84 14.37 3.11 -20.84
CA ASP A 84 14.99 1.84 -21.25
C ASP A 84 16.10 1.39 -20.28
N ILE A 85 16.59 2.31 -19.44
CA ILE A 85 17.62 2.03 -18.43
C ILE A 85 16.98 1.36 -17.19
N SER A 86 15.73 1.74 -16.85
CA SER A 86 15.04 1.15 -15.73
C SER A 86 14.48 -0.24 -16.08
N PRO A 87 14.76 -1.30 -15.28
CA PRO A 87 14.19 -2.63 -15.47
C PRO A 87 12.66 -2.66 -15.52
N THR A 88 12.00 -1.67 -14.93
CA THR A 88 10.55 -1.52 -14.90
C THR A 88 10.04 -0.42 -15.82
N LYS A 89 10.89 0.09 -16.71
CA LYS A 89 10.56 1.19 -17.64
C LYS A 89 9.98 2.43 -16.96
N GLY A 90 10.37 2.69 -15.70
CA GLY A 90 9.91 3.82 -14.90
C GLY A 90 8.53 3.63 -14.23
N LEU A 91 7.97 2.42 -14.24
CA LEU A 91 6.64 2.18 -13.66
C LEU A 91 6.56 2.52 -12.17
N PHE A 92 7.59 2.19 -11.39
CA PHE A 92 7.57 2.47 -9.94
C PHE A 92 7.58 3.96 -9.63
N GLN A 93 8.31 4.77 -10.37
CA GLN A 93 8.27 6.23 -10.21
C GLN A 93 6.89 6.79 -10.55
N ARG A 94 6.30 6.35 -11.67
CA ARG A 94 4.94 6.74 -12.05
C ARG A 94 3.94 6.36 -10.98
N ASP A 95 4.00 5.12 -10.48
CA ASP A 95 3.07 4.62 -9.49
C ASP A 95 3.26 5.32 -8.14
N PHE A 96 4.50 5.58 -7.71
CA PHE A 96 4.78 6.38 -6.52
C PHE A 96 4.16 7.77 -6.57
N ALA A 97 4.21 8.43 -7.72
CA ALA A 97 3.58 9.74 -7.89
C ALA A 97 2.05 9.65 -7.93
N ALA A 98 1.50 8.70 -8.70
CA ALA A 98 0.07 8.56 -8.93
C ALA A 98 -0.70 8.01 -7.72
N LEU A 99 -0.11 7.07 -6.98
CA LEU A 99 -0.79 6.37 -5.87
C LEU A 99 -1.07 7.27 -4.65
N ARG A 100 -0.45 8.45 -4.59
CA ARG A 100 -0.79 9.47 -3.58
C ARG A 100 -2.24 9.94 -3.69
N LEU A 101 -2.81 9.92 -4.89
CA LEU A 101 -4.22 10.19 -5.12
C LEU A 101 -5.15 9.26 -4.32
N LEU A 102 -4.72 8.03 -4.05
CA LEU A 102 -5.54 7.05 -3.33
C LEU A 102 -5.80 7.42 -1.87
N THR A 103 -5.03 8.33 -1.25
CA THR A 103 -5.28 8.74 0.13
C THR A 103 -6.51 9.62 0.28
N PHE A 104 -6.98 10.24 -0.79
CA PHE A 104 -8.21 11.04 -0.82
C PHE A 104 -9.22 10.60 -1.89
N GLY A 105 -8.79 9.87 -2.94
CA GLY A 105 -9.69 9.26 -3.90
C GLY A 105 -10.54 8.15 -3.25
N GLY A 106 -11.86 8.18 -3.47
CA GLY A 106 -12.79 7.24 -2.83
C GLY A 106 -13.04 7.49 -1.34
N GLY A 107 -12.79 8.71 -0.87
CA GLY A 107 -12.88 9.16 0.52
C GLY A 107 -11.50 9.39 1.14
N ALA A 108 -11.31 10.56 1.76
CA ALA A 108 -10.05 10.88 2.42
C ALA A 108 -9.78 9.89 3.57
N ASN A 109 -8.51 9.48 3.72
CA ASN A 109 -8.14 8.51 4.75
C ASN A 109 -8.48 9.02 6.16
N GLU A 110 -8.42 10.32 6.40
CA GLU A 110 -8.79 10.96 7.66
C GLU A 110 -10.27 10.73 7.97
N VAL A 111 -11.16 10.97 6.99
CA VAL A 111 -12.61 10.75 7.13
C VAL A 111 -12.91 9.27 7.34
N LEU A 112 -12.21 8.38 6.64
CA LEU A 112 -12.39 6.95 6.82
C LEU A 112 -11.87 6.45 8.18
N LYS A 113 -10.81 7.05 8.73
CA LYS A 113 -10.35 6.78 10.11
C LYS A 113 -11.41 7.20 11.13
N ASP A 114 -12.10 8.32 10.92
CA ASP A 114 -13.24 8.72 11.76
C ASP A 114 -14.40 7.70 11.68
N MET A 115 -14.70 7.22 10.46
CA MET A 115 -15.71 6.15 10.30
C MET A 115 -15.33 4.87 11.05
N ILE A 116 -14.06 4.46 11.02
CA ILE A 116 -13.56 3.30 11.76
C ILE A 116 -13.72 3.53 13.25
N ALA A 117 -13.36 4.72 13.74
CA ALA A 117 -13.49 5.08 15.16
C ALA A 117 -14.94 5.04 15.63
N LEU A 118 -15.85 5.68 14.87
CA LEU A 118 -17.26 5.77 15.25
C LEU A 118 -17.98 4.43 15.11
N SER A 119 -17.95 3.82 13.93
CA SER A 119 -18.76 2.61 13.65
C SER A 119 -18.04 1.31 13.98
N GLY A 120 -16.71 1.26 13.94
CA GLY A 120 -15.93 0.07 14.26
C GLY A 120 -15.61 -0.06 15.74
N LEU A 121 -15.25 1.05 16.41
CA LEU A 121 -14.81 1.07 17.80
C LEU A 121 -15.84 1.67 18.78
N GLY A 122 -16.96 2.20 18.29
CA GLY A 122 -17.97 2.85 19.12
C GLY A 122 -17.46 4.10 19.85
N MET A 123 -16.44 4.76 19.33
CA MET A 123 -15.88 5.97 19.93
C MET A 123 -16.85 7.15 19.76
N PRO A 124 -16.90 8.09 20.72
CA PRO A 124 -17.70 9.29 20.56
C PRO A 124 -17.17 10.15 19.41
N PRO A 125 -18.06 10.91 18.71
CA PRO A 125 -17.61 11.83 17.67
C PRO A 125 -16.64 12.87 18.24
N SER A 126 -15.59 13.20 17.46
CA SER A 126 -14.68 14.27 17.83
C SER A 126 -15.49 15.57 17.91
N ARG A 127 -15.56 16.17 19.07
CA ARG A 127 -16.06 17.54 19.18
C ARG A 127 -14.96 18.44 18.63
N LEU A 128 -15.10 18.82 17.35
CA LEU A 128 -14.36 19.96 16.85
C LEU A 128 -14.86 21.16 17.64
N ALA A 129 -13.99 21.66 18.52
CA ALA A 129 -14.23 22.89 19.25
C ALA A 129 -14.12 24.09 18.31
#